data_8e3e3f6d86ac90417eaf2654186ca7b7
#
_entry.id   8e3e3f6d86ac90417eaf2654186ca7b7
#
_cell.length_a   1.000
_cell.length_b   1.000
_cell.length_c   1.000
_cell.angle_alpha   90.00
_cell.angle_beta   90.00
_cell.angle_gamma   90.00
#
_symmetry.space_group_name_H-M   'P 1'
#
loop_
_entity.id
_entity.type
_entity.pdbx_description
1 polymer ?
#
loop_
_entity_poly.entity_id
_entity_poly.type
_entity_poly.pdbx_seq_one_letter_code
_entity_poly.pdbx_strand_id
1 'polypeptide(L)'
;MGILLKINLFRSLFFSFKFLILFLVTLSCAEFNSKTNSKKPKIGIIGLGIESSTFSPAKTIESDFIVKKGDQMFDWYKISIDSINKDRANWVPLLVGYALPGGIVTEETYNSLVNKSIDLLKKNAPYDGILFDIHGAMSVENIDDPEGDYIERVRSVVGKNTIISTTMDLHGNVSWRLAKNSDLITCYRMAPHEDAKESDKRAIDNLLERLESGKGKPKYKAWIPIPILLPGEKTSTRVEPAKSLYAKVNPVTKTQGVLDAAIWVGYPWADEPRNHAVVMVTGDNKDSVKLKAEYLAESFWDVRDKFEFIAPTASFDKSLSLALKSNVKPFIISDMGDNPTAGGAGDVTWTLNEILKNDKFKDKDGPSLIYASIPGPQLISKAIEKGVGSKVKGFIGAEVDDRYSPPILLEGIVKSIKKGDVHAKTEVVIQKGSLSIIVTQKRKPYHYIKDFTDLGLDVSNSNILVVKIGYLVPELYNIRADWIMALTPGGVDQDIERLDYKRINRPMFPMDKNMKKPDLSARFVPLSDQ
;
A
#
# COMPACT_ATOMS: atom_id res chain seq x y z
N MET A 1 28.60 12.61 87.96
CA MET A 1 28.18 11.25 87.53
C MET A 1 26.90 11.28 86.59
N GLY A 2 26.43 12.46 86.17
CA GLY A 2 25.20 12.54 85.40
C GLY A 2 25.34 12.84 83.88
N ILE A 3 26.51 13.13 83.35
CA ILE A 3 26.73 13.52 81.96
C ILE A 3 27.19 12.36 81.06
N LEU A 4 27.87 11.34 81.63
CA LEU A 4 28.36 10.18 80.87
C LEU A 4 27.22 9.17 80.54
N LEU A 5 26.16 9.09 81.33
CA LEU A 5 25.03 8.19 81.04
C LEU A 5 24.14 8.69 79.85
N LYS A 6 24.07 10.01 79.64
CA LYS A 6 23.25 10.56 78.49
C LYS A 6 23.90 10.41 77.11
N ILE A 7 25.26 10.31 77.05
CA ILE A 7 25.97 10.14 75.78
C ILE A 7 25.89 8.71 75.28
N ASN A 8 25.85 7.70 76.15
CA ASN A 8 25.71 6.32 75.73
C ASN A 8 24.28 5.95 75.23
N LEU A 9 23.21 6.61 75.78
CA LEU A 9 21.87 6.38 75.32
C LEU A 9 21.65 6.96 73.90
N PHE A 10 22.26 8.10 73.60
CA PHE A 10 22.14 8.73 72.27
C PHE A 10 22.92 7.95 71.19
N ARG A 11 24.04 7.32 71.54
CA ARG A 11 24.79 6.48 70.59
C ARG A 11 24.06 5.16 70.26
N SER A 12 23.39 4.57 71.23
CA SER A 12 22.59 3.35 71.02
C SER A 12 21.36 3.61 70.14
N LEU A 13 20.67 4.70 70.34
CA LEU A 13 19.50 5.09 69.49
C LEU A 13 19.91 5.43 68.03
N PHE A 14 21.08 6.08 67.83
CA PHE A 14 21.58 6.38 66.51
C PHE A 14 22.04 5.16 65.72
N PHE A 15 22.53 4.13 66.40
CA PHE A 15 22.93 2.87 65.75
C PHE A 15 21.71 2.02 65.35
N SER A 16 20.66 1.98 66.17
CA SER A 16 19.40 1.29 65.86
C SER A 16 18.65 1.96 64.74
N PHE A 17 18.70 3.31 64.65
CA PHE A 17 18.05 4.04 63.56
C PHE A 17 18.76 3.89 62.20
N LYS A 18 20.08 3.79 62.18
CA LYS A 18 20.84 3.49 60.95
C LYS A 18 20.60 2.05 60.46
N PHE A 19 20.43 1.10 61.35
CA PHE A 19 20.10 -0.28 60.97
C PHE A 19 18.66 -0.40 60.43
N LEU A 20 17.73 0.35 60.99
CA LEU A 20 16.33 0.36 60.51
C LEU A 20 16.18 1.02 59.14
N ILE A 21 16.93 2.10 58.87
CA ILE A 21 16.94 2.74 57.55
C ILE A 21 17.63 1.86 56.51
N LEU A 22 18.70 1.15 56.88
CA LEU A 22 19.38 0.21 55.96
C LEU A 22 18.49 -1.00 55.62
N PHE A 23 17.67 -1.46 56.56
CA PHE A 23 16.72 -2.57 56.33
C PHE A 23 15.50 -2.14 55.50
N LEU A 24 15.03 -0.89 55.64
CA LEU A 24 13.97 -0.33 54.81
C LEU A 24 14.44 -0.02 53.38
N VAL A 25 15.71 0.38 53.18
CA VAL A 25 16.27 0.60 51.84
C VAL A 25 16.54 -0.72 51.14
N THR A 26 16.95 -1.79 51.86
CA THR A 26 17.12 -3.12 51.25
C THR A 26 15.76 -3.78 50.90
N LEU A 27 14.69 -3.55 51.68
CA LEU A 27 13.35 -4.02 51.31
C LEU A 27 12.77 -3.24 50.12
N SER A 28 13.01 -1.92 50.03
CA SER A 28 12.58 -1.12 48.89
C SER A 28 13.34 -1.44 47.60
N CYS A 29 14.60 -1.90 47.67
CA CYS A 29 15.34 -2.37 46.52
C CYS A 29 15.02 -3.84 46.14
N ALA A 30 14.43 -4.61 47.05
CA ALA A 30 14.07 -6.02 46.76
C ALA A 30 12.71 -6.12 46.03
N GLU A 31 11.82 -5.12 46.16
CA GLU A 31 10.55 -5.10 45.42
C GLU A 31 10.67 -4.56 43.98
N PHE A 32 11.81 -3.97 43.59
CA PHE A 32 11.98 -3.39 42.24
C PHE A 32 12.69 -4.32 41.26
N ASN A 33 12.98 -5.57 41.64
CA ASN A 33 13.63 -6.55 40.76
C ASN A 33 12.85 -7.87 40.61
N SER A 34 11.51 -7.85 40.71
CA SER A 34 10.71 -8.87 40.06
C SER A 34 10.59 -8.51 38.58
N LYS A 35 11.64 -8.57 37.80
CA LYS A 35 11.50 -8.96 36.39
C LYS A 35 10.83 -10.34 36.46
N THR A 36 9.49 -10.34 36.42
CA THR A 36 8.77 -11.52 36.00
C THR A 36 9.40 -11.94 34.69
N ASN A 37 10.00 -13.11 34.69
CA ASN A 37 10.48 -13.79 33.48
C ASN A 37 9.23 -14.17 32.67
N SER A 38 8.45 -13.15 32.24
CA SER A 38 7.28 -13.37 31.42
C SER A 38 7.78 -13.93 30.10
N LYS A 39 7.35 -15.13 29.80
CA LYS A 39 7.66 -15.80 28.53
C LYS A 39 7.32 -14.83 27.40
N LYS A 40 8.33 -14.52 26.54
CA LYS A 40 8.14 -13.67 25.38
C LYS A 40 6.93 -14.17 24.57
N PRO A 41 6.01 -13.29 24.16
CA PRO A 41 4.83 -13.70 23.36
C PRO A 41 5.29 -14.30 22.04
N LYS A 42 4.57 -15.32 21.58
CA LYS A 42 4.79 -15.96 20.29
C LYS A 42 3.90 -15.32 19.24
N ILE A 43 4.50 -14.68 18.24
CA ILE A 43 3.80 -13.91 17.21
C ILE A 43 4.07 -14.49 15.82
N GLY A 44 3.01 -14.92 15.13
CA GLY A 44 3.07 -15.35 13.74
C GLY A 44 2.99 -14.16 12.78
N ILE A 45 3.72 -14.20 11.66
CA ILE A 45 3.63 -13.22 10.58
C ILE A 45 3.10 -13.93 9.35
N ILE A 46 1.98 -13.44 8.80
CA ILE A 46 1.26 -14.05 7.69
C ILE A 46 0.53 -12.98 6.87
N GLY A 47 0.46 -13.13 5.54
CA GLY A 47 -0.30 -12.20 4.71
C GLY A 47 -0.11 -12.39 3.22
N LEU A 48 -1.02 -11.80 2.45
CA LEU A 48 -0.96 -11.69 1.00
C LEU A 48 -1.43 -10.30 0.59
N GLY A 49 -0.72 -9.64 -0.33
CA GLY A 49 -1.07 -8.30 -0.77
C GLY A 49 -0.94 -8.12 -2.28
N ILE A 50 -1.96 -7.47 -2.85
CA ILE A 50 -1.99 -6.98 -4.23
C ILE A 50 -3.14 -5.98 -4.39
N GLU A 51 -2.98 -5.03 -5.30
CA GLU A 51 -4.10 -4.27 -5.89
C GLU A 51 -4.56 -4.97 -7.17
N SER A 52 -5.83 -5.38 -7.22
CA SER A 52 -6.39 -6.16 -8.33
C SER A 52 -7.56 -5.41 -8.99
N SER A 53 -7.32 -4.82 -10.17
CA SER A 53 -8.40 -4.20 -10.93
C SER A 53 -9.33 -5.23 -11.55
N THR A 54 -10.62 -5.15 -11.24
CA THR A 54 -11.67 -5.94 -11.92
C THR A 54 -11.98 -5.42 -13.32
N PHE A 55 -11.52 -4.21 -13.65
CA PHE A 55 -11.65 -3.61 -14.98
C PHE A 55 -10.46 -3.90 -15.89
N SER A 56 -9.40 -4.55 -15.38
CA SER A 56 -8.31 -5.07 -16.20
C SER A 56 -8.61 -6.50 -16.65
N PRO A 57 -8.41 -6.86 -17.93
CA PRO A 57 -8.60 -8.25 -18.40
C PRO A 57 -7.45 -9.17 -17.95
N ALA A 58 -6.39 -8.62 -17.39
CA ALA A 58 -5.26 -9.39 -16.87
C ALA A 58 -5.70 -10.35 -15.77
N LYS A 59 -4.98 -11.48 -15.66
CA LYS A 59 -5.09 -12.42 -14.54
C LYS A 59 -3.77 -12.48 -13.80
N THR A 60 -3.86 -12.51 -12.48
CA THR A 60 -2.69 -12.70 -11.61
C THR A 60 -2.62 -14.14 -11.16
N ILE A 61 -1.48 -14.77 -11.42
CA ILE A 61 -1.21 -16.19 -11.11
C ILE A 61 -0.11 -16.34 -10.06
N GLU A 62 0.08 -17.54 -9.51
CA GLU A 62 1.01 -17.78 -8.40
C GLU A 62 2.44 -17.31 -8.67
N SER A 63 2.93 -17.48 -9.92
CA SER A 63 4.28 -17.05 -10.31
C SER A 63 4.49 -15.52 -10.33
N ASP A 64 3.42 -14.73 -10.23
CA ASP A 64 3.49 -13.28 -10.14
C ASP A 64 3.72 -12.80 -8.71
N PHE A 65 3.47 -13.66 -7.72
CA PHE A 65 3.73 -13.37 -6.32
C PHE A 65 5.19 -13.60 -5.94
N ILE A 66 5.80 -12.59 -5.34
CA ILE A 66 7.07 -12.73 -4.61
C ILE A 66 6.72 -13.21 -3.21
N VAL A 67 6.95 -14.49 -2.94
CA VAL A 67 6.63 -15.12 -1.66
C VAL A 67 7.89 -15.27 -0.82
N LYS A 68 7.85 -14.79 0.43
CA LYS A 68 8.90 -15.00 1.44
C LYS A 68 8.40 -15.86 2.59
N LYS A 69 9.29 -16.71 3.12
CA LYS A 69 9.04 -17.61 4.24
C LYS A 69 10.25 -17.62 5.17
N GLY A 70 10.01 -17.90 6.44
CA GLY A 70 11.11 -17.99 7.41
C GLY A 70 11.89 -16.67 7.50
N ASP A 71 13.16 -16.75 7.86
CA ASP A 71 14.02 -15.58 8.16
C ASP A 71 14.15 -14.58 7.01
N GLN A 72 13.90 -14.99 5.75
CA GLN A 72 13.90 -14.08 4.61
C GLN A 72 12.84 -12.96 4.73
N MET A 73 11.82 -13.15 5.55
CA MET A 73 10.79 -12.14 5.78
C MET A 73 11.32 -10.94 6.56
N PHE A 74 12.30 -11.14 7.45
CA PHE A 74 12.84 -10.04 8.26
C PHE A 74 13.50 -8.95 7.41
N ASP A 75 13.91 -9.24 6.17
CA ASP A 75 14.36 -8.22 5.25
C ASP A 75 13.27 -7.20 4.89
N TRP A 76 12.00 -7.63 4.85
CA TRP A 76 10.86 -6.75 4.60
C TRP A 76 10.48 -5.91 5.83
N TYR A 77 10.76 -6.43 7.04
CA TYR A 77 10.37 -5.80 8.31
C TYR A 77 11.53 -5.15 9.08
N LYS A 78 12.69 -4.89 8.44
CA LYS A 78 13.88 -4.33 9.11
C LYS A 78 13.62 -3.07 9.94
N ILE A 79 12.74 -2.19 9.46
CA ILE A 79 12.38 -0.95 10.15
C ILE A 79 11.31 -1.21 11.20
N SER A 80 10.34 -2.07 10.88
CA SER A 80 9.17 -2.36 11.71
C SER A 80 9.49 -3.31 12.86
N ILE A 81 10.35 -4.30 12.61
CA ILE A 81 10.93 -5.20 13.62
C ILE A 81 12.40 -4.82 13.79
N ASP A 82 12.63 -3.66 14.38
CA ASP A 82 13.96 -3.17 14.72
C ASP A 82 14.63 -4.01 15.83
N SER A 83 15.86 -3.67 16.20
CA SER A 83 16.60 -4.38 17.24
C SER A 83 15.86 -4.44 18.59
N ILE A 84 15.04 -3.44 18.90
CA ILE A 84 14.26 -3.37 20.15
C ILE A 84 13.08 -4.35 20.06
N ASN A 85 12.29 -4.27 18.99
CA ASN A 85 11.09 -5.11 18.81
C ASN A 85 11.43 -6.59 18.57
N LYS A 86 12.60 -6.87 17.96
CA LYS A 86 13.06 -8.24 17.73
C LYS A 86 13.17 -9.05 19.03
N ASP A 87 13.61 -8.42 20.10
CA ASP A 87 13.80 -9.09 21.39
C ASP A 87 12.55 -9.15 22.27
N ARG A 88 11.47 -8.46 21.88
CA ARG A 88 10.20 -8.42 22.65
C ARG A 88 9.30 -9.63 22.42
N ALA A 89 9.49 -10.38 21.33
CA ALA A 89 8.66 -11.52 20.97
C ALA A 89 9.46 -12.69 20.40
N ASN A 90 8.85 -13.87 20.42
CA ASN A 90 9.27 -15.03 19.63
C ASN A 90 8.55 -14.96 18.28
N TRP A 91 9.18 -14.33 17.30
CA TRP A 91 8.65 -14.14 15.97
C TRP A 91 8.66 -15.44 15.17
N VAL A 92 7.54 -15.78 14.55
CA VAL A 92 7.36 -16.95 13.68
C VAL A 92 6.99 -16.48 12.29
N PRO A 93 7.97 -16.22 11.41
CA PRO A 93 7.71 -15.82 10.03
C PRO A 93 7.19 -17.01 9.24
N LEU A 94 5.90 -16.98 8.87
CA LEU A 94 5.21 -18.10 8.21
C LEU A 94 5.25 -17.97 6.68
N LEU A 95 4.43 -17.08 6.13
CA LEU A 95 4.37 -16.77 4.71
C LEU A 95 3.80 -15.37 4.50
N VAL A 96 4.54 -14.55 3.76
CA VAL A 96 4.03 -13.28 3.21
C VAL A 96 4.31 -13.26 1.71
N GLY A 97 3.33 -12.88 0.91
CA GLY A 97 3.42 -12.79 -0.55
C GLY A 97 2.86 -11.50 -1.09
N TYR A 98 3.61 -10.84 -1.97
CA TYR A 98 3.17 -9.64 -2.67
C TYR A 98 3.35 -9.79 -4.17
N ALA A 99 2.35 -9.37 -4.94
CA ALA A 99 2.44 -9.25 -6.39
C ALA A 99 2.39 -7.77 -6.80
N LEU A 100 2.97 -7.44 -7.96
CA LEU A 100 2.71 -6.13 -8.57
C LEU A 100 1.21 -5.98 -8.82
N PRO A 101 0.64 -4.78 -8.59
CA PRO A 101 -0.74 -4.51 -8.92
C PRO A 101 -1.10 -4.99 -10.33
N GLY A 102 -2.28 -5.57 -10.52
CA GLY A 102 -2.65 -6.24 -11.78
C GLY A 102 -4.15 -6.45 -11.93
N GLY A 103 -4.53 -7.42 -12.75
CA GLY A 103 -5.89 -7.90 -12.81
C GLY A 103 -6.21 -8.87 -11.67
N ILE A 104 -7.44 -9.39 -11.66
CA ILE A 104 -7.93 -10.26 -10.59
C ILE A 104 -7.06 -11.52 -10.44
N VAL A 105 -6.88 -11.95 -9.20
CA VAL A 105 -6.16 -13.19 -8.87
C VAL A 105 -7.02 -14.39 -9.24
N THR A 106 -6.43 -15.43 -9.84
CA THR A 106 -7.18 -16.65 -10.09
C THR A 106 -7.55 -17.36 -8.80
N GLU A 107 -8.71 -18.02 -8.76
CA GLU A 107 -9.18 -18.77 -7.59
C GLU A 107 -8.17 -19.85 -7.17
N GLU A 108 -7.56 -20.52 -8.14
CA GLU A 108 -6.51 -21.53 -7.91
C GLU A 108 -5.31 -20.92 -7.18
N THR A 109 -4.81 -19.78 -7.64
CA THR A 109 -3.68 -19.07 -7.03
C THR A 109 -3.97 -18.66 -5.59
N TYR A 110 -5.14 -18.04 -5.36
CA TYR A 110 -5.57 -17.64 -4.03
C TYR A 110 -5.63 -18.85 -3.08
N ASN A 111 -6.35 -19.91 -3.47
CA ASN A 111 -6.49 -21.10 -2.64
C ASN A 111 -5.14 -21.80 -2.40
N SER A 112 -4.25 -21.85 -3.39
CA SER A 112 -2.91 -22.42 -3.25
C SER A 112 -2.10 -21.66 -2.19
N LEU A 113 -1.99 -20.34 -2.29
CA LEU A 113 -1.19 -19.51 -1.38
C LEU A 113 -1.78 -19.48 0.03
N VAL A 114 -3.11 -19.29 0.14
CA VAL A 114 -3.79 -19.27 1.43
C VAL A 114 -3.66 -20.62 2.13
N ASN A 115 -3.90 -21.74 1.46
CA ASN A 115 -3.78 -23.07 2.07
C ASN A 115 -2.34 -23.34 2.55
N LYS A 116 -1.32 -23.01 1.74
CA LYS A 116 0.10 -23.09 2.16
C LYS A 116 0.38 -22.29 3.43
N SER A 117 -0.19 -21.07 3.53
CA SER A 117 -0.01 -20.21 4.69
C SER A 117 -0.73 -20.76 5.94
N ILE A 118 -1.96 -21.26 5.77
CA ILE A 118 -2.76 -21.87 6.84
C ILE A 118 -2.12 -23.16 7.37
N ASP A 119 -1.53 -23.99 6.51
CA ASP A 119 -0.83 -25.21 6.93
C ASP A 119 0.42 -24.87 7.76
N LEU A 120 1.17 -23.83 7.36
CA LEU A 120 2.29 -23.33 8.17
C LEU A 120 1.79 -22.79 9.53
N LEU A 121 0.66 -22.08 9.53
CA LEU A 121 0.04 -21.56 10.74
C LEU A 121 -0.34 -22.69 11.71
N LYS A 122 -1.03 -23.72 11.22
CA LYS A 122 -1.40 -24.92 12.01
C LYS A 122 -0.20 -25.62 12.60
N LYS A 123 0.85 -25.84 11.78
CA LYS A 123 2.07 -26.55 12.20
C LYS A 123 2.78 -25.85 13.35
N ASN A 124 2.69 -24.54 13.45
CA ASN A 124 3.41 -23.75 14.45
C ASN A 124 2.52 -23.22 15.60
N ALA A 125 1.24 -23.60 15.66
CA ALA A 125 0.33 -23.21 16.75
C ALA A 125 0.83 -23.77 18.11
N PRO A 126 0.44 -23.17 19.27
CA PRO A 126 -0.39 -22.00 19.44
C PRO A 126 0.36 -20.67 19.32
N TYR A 127 -0.38 -19.54 19.24
CA TYR A 127 0.14 -18.18 19.16
C TYR A 127 -0.52 -17.28 20.20
N ASP A 128 0.25 -16.28 20.69
CA ASP A 128 -0.28 -15.19 21.51
C ASP A 128 -0.79 -14.05 20.62
N GLY A 129 -0.10 -13.81 19.48
CA GLY A 129 -0.47 -12.79 18.51
C GLY A 129 -0.19 -13.20 17.06
N ILE A 130 -0.87 -12.51 16.13
CA ILE A 130 -0.63 -12.60 14.67
C ILE A 130 -0.46 -11.19 14.13
N LEU A 131 0.59 -10.97 13.35
CA LEU A 131 0.70 -9.86 12.41
C LEU A 131 0.12 -10.33 11.08
N PHE A 132 -1.02 -9.77 10.69
CA PHE A 132 -1.72 -10.05 9.43
C PHE A 132 -1.44 -8.91 8.46
N ASP A 133 -0.55 -9.13 7.51
CA ASP A 133 -0.03 -8.11 6.59
C ASP A 133 -0.66 -8.30 5.22
N ILE A 134 -1.52 -7.35 4.84
CA ILE A 134 -2.29 -7.38 3.60
C ILE A 134 -2.26 -6.01 2.92
N HIS A 135 -2.61 -5.98 1.63
CA HIS A 135 -2.89 -4.71 0.96
C HIS A 135 -4.33 -4.23 1.27
N GLY A 136 -5.31 -5.10 1.13
CA GLY A 136 -6.73 -4.79 1.29
C GLY A 136 -7.48 -4.54 -0.03
N ALA A 137 -6.81 -4.70 -1.18
CA ALA A 137 -7.38 -4.46 -2.51
C ALA A 137 -7.27 -5.68 -3.44
N MET A 138 -7.20 -6.88 -2.87
CA MET A 138 -7.19 -8.12 -3.64
C MET A 138 -8.59 -8.45 -4.13
N SER A 139 -8.76 -8.62 -5.44
CA SER A 139 -9.95 -9.22 -6.04
C SER A 139 -9.60 -10.61 -6.54
N VAL A 140 -10.46 -11.59 -6.30
CA VAL A 140 -10.24 -13.00 -6.65
C VAL A 140 -11.43 -13.52 -7.45
N GLU A 141 -11.17 -14.37 -8.44
CA GLU A 141 -12.23 -15.04 -9.20
C GLU A 141 -13.16 -15.81 -8.26
N ASN A 142 -14.47 -15.63 -8.41
CA ASN A 142 -15.52 -16.33 -7.65
C ASN A 142 -15.47 -16.17 -6.12
N ILE A 143 -14.62 -15.29 -5.59
CA ILE A 143 -14.52 -15.05 -4.14
C ILE A 143 -14.74 -13.57 -3.86
N ASP A 144 -15.85 -13.26 -3.21
CA ASP A 144 -16.08 -11.94 -2.66
C ASP A 144 -15.31 -11.78 -1.35
N ASP A 145 -14.71 -10.59 -1.15
CA ASP A 145 -13.99 -10.26 0.09
C ASP A 145 -12.88 -11.29 0.46
N PRO A 146 -11.86 -11.48 -0.39
CA PRO A 146 -10.82 -12.49 -0.16
C PRO A 146 -9.99 -12.22 1.10
N GLU A 147 -9.75 -10.98 1.49
CA GLU A 147 -9.05 -10.67 2.74
C GLU A 147 -9.91 -11.00 3.96
N GLY A 148 -11.23 -10.79 3.88
CA GLY A 148 -12.16 -11.23 4.90
C GLY A 148 -12.24 -12.77 5.00
N ASP A 149 -12.20 -13.48 3.87
CA ASP A 149 -12.11 -14.95 3.85
C ASP A 149 -10.78 -15.43 4.46
N TYR A 150 -9.67 -14.82 4.09
CA TYR A 150 -8.36 -15.23 4.57
C TYR A 150 -8.21 -15.05 6.09
N ILE A 151 -8.56 -13.86 6.62
CA ILE A 151 -8.47 -13.64 8.07
C ILE A 151 -9.43 -14.53 8.86
N GLU A 152 -10.58 -14.90 8.32
CA GLU A 152 -11.50 -15.83 8.96
C GLU A 152 -10.92 -17.24 9.05
N ARG A 153 -10.20 -17.70 7.98
CA ARG A 153 -9.44 -18.96 8.01
C ARG A 153 -8.29 -18.89 9.03
N VAL A 154 -7.58 -17.75 9.12
CA VAL A 154 -6.57 -17.53 10.16
C VAL A 154 -7.20 -17.62 11.56
N ARG A 155 -8.31 -16.90 11.78
CA ARG A 155 -9.03 -16.87 13.06
C ARG A 155 -9.48 -18.26 13.50
N SER A 156 -9.96 -19.10 12.56
CA SER A 156 -10.38 -20.47 12.87
C SER A 156 -9.24 -21.37 13.36
N VAL A 157 -8.00 -21.09 12.94
CA VAL A 157 -6.81 -21.83 13.42
C VAL A 157 -6.31 -21.33 14.77
N VAL A 158 -6.18 -20.00 14.92
CA VAL A 158 -5.55 -19.42 16.12
C VAL A 158 -6.53 -19.26 17.30
N GLY A 159 -7.83 -19.39 17.03
CA GLY A 159 -8.88 -19.28 18.05
C GLY A 159 -9.16 -17.84 18.47
N LYS A 160 -10.12 -17.70 19.39
CA LYS A 160 -10.65 -16.41 19.81
C LYS A 160 -9.72 -15.59 20.72
N ASN A 161 -8.78 -16.22 21.41
CA ASN A 161 -7.93 -15.55 22.41
C ASN A 161 -6.70 -14.86 21.79
N THR A 162 -6.19 -15.36 20.66
CA THR A 162 -5.06 -14.77 19.95
C THR A 162 -5.40 -13.37 19.42
N ILE A 163 -4.54 -12.39 19.65
CA ILE A 163 -4.72 -11.03 19.13
C ILE A 163 -4.22 -10.97 17.68
N ILE A 164 -5.09 -10.60 16.74
CA ILE A 164 -4.71 -10.36 15.34
C ILE A 164 -4.57 -8.86 15.11
N SER A 165 -3.36 -8.42 14.75
CA SER A 165 -3.05 -7.06 14.33
C SER A 165 -2.88 -7.02 12.82
N THR A 166 -3.71 -6.24 12.14
CA THR A 166 -3.72 -6.10 10.68
C THR A 166 -3.08 -4.78 10.28
N THR A 167 -2.13 -4.84 9.32
CA THR A 167 -1.57 -3.67 8.64
C THR A 167 -1.97 -3.69 7.17
N MET A 168 -2.31 -2.51 6.61
CA MET A 168 -2.86 -2.37 5.26
C MET A 168 -2.42 -1.06 4.60
N ASP A 169 -2.61 -1.00 3.28
CA ASP A 169 -2.63 0.26 2.54
C ASP A 169 -3.93 1.05 2.83
N LEU A 170 -3.87 2.37 2.72
CA LEU A 170 -5.06 3.24 2.84
C LEU A 170 -6.01 3.12 1.63
N HIS A 171 -5.52 2.58 0.50
CA HIS A 171 -6.32 2.23 -0.68
C HIS A 171 -6.94 0.82 -0.57
N GLY A 172 -7.00 0.24 0.62
CA GLY A 172 -7.67 -1.03 0.87
C GLY A 172 -9.18 -0.88 1.14
N ASN A 173 -9.90 -1.97 0.92
CA ASN A 173 -11.33 -2.10 1.20
C ASN A 173 -11.53 -2.86 2.52
N VAL A 174 -12.10 -2.20 3.53
CA VAL A 174 -12.32 -2.81 4.85
C VAL A 174 -13.76 -3.28 4.99
N SER A 175 -13.98 -4.56 4.72
CA SER A 175 -15.28 -5.20 4.92
C SER A 175 -15.62 -5.36 6.41
N TRP A 176 -16.90 -5.58 6.70
CA TRP A 176 -17.34 -5.97 8.05
C TRP A 176 -16.68 -7.28 8.50
N ARG A 177 -16.50 -8.24 7.57
CA ARG A 177 -15.87 -9.54 7.84
C ARG A 177 -14.41 -9.39 8.24
N LEU A 178 -13.64 -8.55 7.52
CA LEU A 178 -12.26 -8.21 7.87
C LEU A 178 -12.19 -7.50 9.23
N ALA A 179 -13.04 -6.46 9.44
CA ALA A 179 -13.10 -5.70 10.69
C ALA A 179 -13.46 -6.58 11.90
N LYS A 180 -14.37 -7.55 11.73
CA LYS A 180 -14.79 -8.48 12.79
C LYS A 180 -13.64 -9.39 13.24
N ASN A 181 -12.85 -9.90 12.32
CA ASN A 181 -11.79 -10.86 12.61
C ASN A 181 -10.44 -10.23 12.98
N SER A 182 -10.21 -8.94 12.67
CA SER A 182 -9.07 -8.15 13.15
C SER A 182 -9.36 -7.60 14.54
N ASP A 183 -8.43 -7.74 15.49
CA ASP A 183 -8.56 -7.11 16.81
C ASP A 183 -7.96 -5.70 16.82
N LEU A 184 -6.81 -5.53 16.16
CA LEU A 184 -6.12 -4.29 15.89
C LEU A 184 -6.04 -4.12 14.37
N ILE A 185 -6.27 -2.91 13.86
CA ILE A 185 -6.22 -2.63 12.43
C ILE A 185 -5.72 -1.22 12.18
N THR A 186 -4.74 -1.08 11.31
CA THR A 186 -4.16 0.21 10.93
C THR A 186 -3.84 0.25 9.45
N CYS A 187 -3.67 1.45 8.89
CA CYS A 187 -3.21 1.63 7.52
C CYS A 187 -2.23 2.80 7.43
N TYR A 188 -1.65 2.98 6.26
CA TYR A 188 -0.85 4.16 5.93
C TYR A 188 -1.67 5.44 6.14
N ARG A 189 -0.99 6.53 6.45
CA ARG A 189 -1.59 7.86 6.63
C ARG A 189 -1.11 8.86 5.59
N MET A 190 -0.30 8.38 4.64
CA MET A 190 0.28 9.20 3.57
C MET A 190 0.04 8.58 2.20
N ALA A 191 -0.25 9.42 1.22
CA ALA A 191 -0.27 9.11 -0.20
C ALA A 191 0.52 10.24 -0.93
N PRO A 192 1.70 9.96 -1.52
CA PRO A 192 2.41 8.66 -1.62
C PRO A 192 2.77 8.04 -0.27
N HIS A 193 2.96 6.71 -0.26
CA HIS A 193 3.12 5.85 0.93
C HIS A 193 4.50 5.98 1.60
N GLU A 194 4.89 7.20 1.98
CA GLU A 194 6.18 7.47 2.62
C GLU A 194 6.24 6.93 4.05
N ASP A 195 5.09 6.65 4.66
CA ASP A 195 4.93 6.12 6.02
C ASP A 195 4.58 4.62 6.09
N ALA A 196 4.78 3.86 5.02
CA ALA A 196 4.42 2.44 4.98
C ALA A 196 5.11 1.64 6.12
N LYS A 197 6.42 1.85 6.32
CA LYS A 197 7.19 1.15 7.36
C LYS A 197 6.84 1.59 8.78
N GLU A 198 6.52 2.85 8.98
CA GLU A 198 6.02 3.40 10.23
C GLU A 198 4.63 2.82 10.57
N SER A 199 3.82 2.55 9.55
CA SER A 199 2.50 1.91 9.74
C SER A 199 2.61 0.45 10.13
N ASP A 200 3.50 -0.32 9.49
CA ASP A 200 3.84 -1.67 9.94
C ASP A 200 4.32 -1.67 11.39
N LYS A 201 5.24 -0.73 11.72
CA LYS A 201 5.76 -0.59 13.08
C LYS A 201 4.65 -0.27 14.08
N ARG A 202 3.71 0.60 13.73
CA ARG A 202 2.55 0.93 14.59
C ARG A 202 1.68 -0.29 14.85
N ALA A 203 1.40 -1.12 13.82
CA ALA A 203 0.66 -2.38 13.98
C ALA A 203 1.37 -3.34 14.94
N ILE A 204 2.70 -3.43 14.83
CA ILE A 204 3.56 -4.27 15.68
C ILE A 204 3.61 -3.74 17.10
N ASP A 205 3.84 -2.44 17.28
CA ASP A 205 3.93 -1.81 18.60
C ASP A 205 2.61 -1.93 19.37
N ASN A 206 1.47 -1.70 18.71
CA ASN A 206 0.14 -1.89 19.30
C ASN A 206 -0.07 -3.34 19.74
N LEU A 207 0.35 -4.32 18.94
CA LEU A 207 0.23 -5.75 19.27
C LEU A 207 1.09 -6.10 20.49
N LEU A 208 2.37 -5.70 20.47
CA LEU A 208 3.31 -5.97 21.56
C LEU A 208 2.86 -5.32 22.87
N GLU A 209 2.43 -4.05 22.84
CA GLU A 209 1.93 -3.36 24.02
C GLU A 209 0.72 -4.07 24.65
N ARG A 210 -0.22 -4.53 23.81
CA ARG A 210 -1.42 -5.25 24.30
C ARG A 210 -1.07 -6.59 24.92
N LEU A 211 -0.11 -7.31 24.36
CA LEU A 211 0.35 -8.61 24.88
C LEU A 211 1.15 -8.43 26.18
N GLU A 212 2.13 -7.53 26.21
CA GLU A 212 3.03 -7.31 27.37
C GLU A 212 2.29 -6.70 28.56
N SER A 213 1.35 -5.77 28.32
CA SER A 213 0.57 -5.16 29.39
C SER A 213 -0.55 -6.05 29.94
N GLY A 214 -0.83 -7.20 29.31
CA GLY A 214 -1.93 -8.08 29.66
C GLY A 214 -3.31 -7.50 29.44
N LYS A 215 -3.44 -6.34 28.77
CA LYS A 215 -4.73 -5.70 28.48
C LYS A 215 -5.57 -6.49 27.48
N GLY A 216 -4.96 -7.40 26.71
CA GLY A 216 -5.65 -8.21 25.71
C GLY A 216 -6.21 -7.36 24.55
N LYS A 217 -7.31 -7.79 23.94
CA LYS A 217 -7.97 -7.10 22.84
C LYS A 217 -8.51 -5.73 23.24
N PRO A 218 -8.57 -4.74 22.31
CA PRO A 218 -9.31 -3.49 22.55
C PRO A 218 -10.78 -3.81 22.86
N LYS A 219 -11.36 -3.08 23.81
CA LYS A 219 -12.76 -3.32 24.25
C LYS A 219 -13.77 -2.87 23.18
N TYR A 220 -13.42 -1.90 22.35
CA TYR A 220 -14.33 -1.30 21.39
C TYR A 220 -13.61 -1.06 20.05
N LYS A 221 -14.33 -1.39 18.96
CA LYS A 221 -13.95 -1.09 17.58
C LYS A 221 -15.17 -0.47 16.90
N ALA A 222 -15.09 0.77 16.47
CA ALA A 222 -16.10 1.41 15.65
C ALA A 222 -15.71 1.30 14.18
N TRP A 223 -16.62 0.87 13.32
CA TRP A 223 -16.49 0.78 11.88
C TRP A 223 -17.59 1.62 11.24
N ILE A 224 -17.22 2.54 10.33
CA ILE A 224 -18.16 3.43 9.64
C ILE A 224 -17.87 3.37 8.15
N PRO A 225 -18.75 2.75 7.34
CA PRO A 225 -18.65 2.79 5.89
C PRO A 225 -19.12 4.14 5.38
N ILE A 226 -18.37 4.72 4.47
CA ILE A 226 -18.68 6.02 3.86
C ILE A 226 -18.83 5.77 2.35
N PRO A 227 -20.00 6.06 1.74
CA PRO A 227 -20.25 5.76 0.35
C PRO A 227 -19.52 6.75 -0.58
N ILE A 228 -18.22 6.66 -0.59
CA ILE A 228 -17.28 7.46 -1.40
C ILE A 228 -16.32 6.52 -2.10
N LEU A 229 -16.12 6.73 -3.41
CA LEU A 229 -15.02 6.19 -4.20
C LEU A 229 -14.24 7.35 -4.79
N LEU A 230 -12.93 7.34 -4.65
CA LEU A 230 -12.02 8.33 -5.22
C LEU A 230 -10.85 7.61 -5.89
N PRO A 231 -10.45 8.02 -7.10
CA PRO A 231 -9.17 7.57 -7.65
C PRO A 231 -8.04 7.88 -6.66
N GLY A 232 -7.10 6.95 -6.50
CA GLY A 232 -5.97 7.12 -5.56
C GLY A 232 -5.22 8.43 -5.80
N GLU A 233 -5.10 8.83 -7.04
CA GLU A 233 -4.41 10.04 -7.48
C GLU A 233 -5.08 11.36 -7.06
N LYS A 234 -6.35 11.31 -6.64
CA LYS A 234 -7.03 12.45 -6.00
C LYS A 234 -6.82 12.48 -4.49
N THR A 235 -6.32 11.42 -3.89
CA THR A 235 -6.23 11.28 -2.42
C THR A 235 -4.85 11.61 -1.86
N SER A 236 -4.01 12.32 -2.64
CA SER A 236 -2.67 12.70 -2.20
C SER A 236 -2.72 13.56 -0.94
N THR A 237 -2.05 13.10 0.12
CA THR A 237 -1.93 13.81 1.39
C THR A 237 -0.95 15.00 1.35
N ARG A 238 -0.36 15.28 0.18
CA ARG A 238 0.46 16.48 -0.05
C ARG A 238 -0.39 17.73 -0.31
N VAL A 239 -1.65 17.56 -0.72
CA VAL A 239 -2.58 18.64 -1.08
C VAL A 239 -3.91 18.54 -0.33
N GLU A 240 -4.65 19.67 -0.31
CA GLU A 240 -6.00 19.71 0.26
C GLU A 240 -7.01 18.98 -0.67
N PRO A 241 -8.05 18.39 -0.09
CA PRO A 241 -8.42 18.33 1.33
C PRO A 241 -7.79 17.14 2.06
N ALA A 242 -7.13 16.18 1.36
CA ALA A 242 -6.56 14.99 1.96
C ALA A 242 -5.53 15.34 3.06
N LYS A 243 -4.69 16.35 2.83
CA LYS A 243 -3.71 16.84 3.80
C LYS A 243 -4.34 17.17 5.16
N SER A 244 -5.37 18.03 5.17
CA SER A 244 -6.06 18.41 6.41
C SER A 244 -6.91 17.27 6.98
N LEU A 245 -7.49 16.41 6.15
CA LEU A 245 -8.27 15.26 6.60
C LEU A 245 -7.39 14.26 7.36
N TYR A 246 -6.28 13.83 6.77
CA TYR A 246 -5.37 12.86 7.40
C TYR A 246 -4.62 13.46 8.60
N ALA A 247 -4.37 14.77 8.62
CA ALA A 247 -3.81 15.46 9.78
C ALA A 247 -4.68 15.34 11.05
N LYS A 248 -6.00 15.05 10.91
CA LYS A 248 -6.91 14.81 12.05
C LYS A 248 -6.70 13.46 12.73
N VAL A 249 -6.11 12.48 12.06
CA VAL A 249 -5.96 11.10 12.58
C VAL A 249 -5.03 11.09 13.80
N ASN A 250 -3.88 11.74 13.71
CA ASN A 250 -2.90 11.73 14.80
C ASN A 250 -3.43 12.38 16.13
N PRO A 251 -4.11 13.54 16.12
CA PRO A 251 -4.79 14.04 17.32
C PRO A 251 -5.85 13.08 17.89
N VAL A 252 -6.57 12.37 17.03
CA VAL A 252 -7.58 11.38 17.46
C VAL A 252 -6.93 10.25 18.25
N THR A 253 -5.80 9.71 17.80
CA THR A 253 -5.08 8.64 18.52
C THR A 253 -4.53 9.08 19.88
N LYS A 254 -4.38 10.38 20.13
CA LYS A 254 -3.96 10.93 21.44
C LYS A 254 -5.13 11.12 22.41
N THR A 255 -6.37 10.85 21.99
CA THR A 255 -7.54 10.94 22.87
C THR A 255 -7.51 9.81 23.89
N GLN A 256 -7.75 10.15 25.16
CA GLN A 256 -7.79 9.16 26.22
C GLN A 256 -8.80 8.04 25.90
N GLY A 257 -8.36 6.79 26.00
CA GLY A 257 -9.18 5.61 25.70
C GLY A 257 -9.27 5.24 24.22
N VAL A 258 -8.66 5.98 23.31
CA VAL A 258 -8.41 5.59 21.91
C VAL A 258 -7.03 4.96 21.82
N LEU A 259 -6.94 3.85 21.12
CA LEU A 259 -5.68 3.14 20.84
C LEU A 259 -5.15 3.49 19.45
N ASP A 260 -5.99 3.37 18.42
CA ASP A 260 -5.64 3.72 17.05
C ASP A 260 -6.86 4.22 16.26
N ALA A 261 -6.58 4.92 15.16
CA ALA A 261 -7.58 5.42 14.23
C ALA A 261 -7.02 5.38 12.81
N ALA A 262 -7.87 5.05 11.84
CA ALA A 262 -7.49 4.95 10.44
C ALA A 262 -8.64 5.37 9.51
N ILE A 263 -8.25 5.91 8.35
CA ILE A 263 -9.14 6.28 7.25
C ILE A 263 -8.68 5.50 6.01
N TRP A 264 -9.55 4.69 5.45
CA TRP A 264 -9.36 4.06 4.15
C TRP A 264 -10.17 4.82 3.11
N VAL A 265 -9.55 5.16 1.99
CA VAL A 265 -10.23 5.76 0.85
C VAL A 265 -10.84 4.71 -0.07
N GLY A 266 -10.47 3.45 0.10
CA GLY A 266 -10.89 2.34 -0.76
C GLY A 266 -10.06 2.24 -2.04
N TYR A 267 -10.30 1.17 -2.80
CA TYR A 267 -9.67 0.91 -4.08
C TYR A 267 -10.73 0.94 -5.19
N PRO A 268 -10.87 2.05 -5.92
CA PRO A 268 -12.04 2.28 -6.78
C PRO A 268 -12.12 1.32 -7.97
N TRP A 269 -11.01 0.74 -8.43
CA TRP A 269 -10.99 -0.16 -9.58
C TRP A 269 -11.39 -1.61 -9.25
N ALA A 270 -12.05 -1.83 -8.11
CA ALA A 270 -12.68 -3.09 -7.76
C ALA A 270 -14.22 -2.94 -7.77
N ASP A 271 -14.89 -3.58 -8.72
CA ASP A 271 -16.35 -3.64 -8.78
C ASP A 271 -16.87 -4.71 -7.82
N GLU A 272 -16.82 -4.42 -6.52
CA GLU A 272 -17.17 -5.33 -5.42
C GLU A 272 -18.11 -4.65 -4.40
N PRO A 273 -19.02 -5.40 -3.74
CA PRO A 273 -19.94 -4.82 -2.76
C PRO A 273 -19.26 -4.16 -1.55
N ARG A 274 -18.02 -4.58 -1.20
CA ARG A 274 -17.23 -4.04 -0.09
C ARG A 274 -16.46 -2.75 -0.45
N ASN A 275 -16.54 -2.31 -1.71
CA ASN A 275 -15.77 -1.18 -2.18
C ASN A 275 -16.43 0.14 -1.78
N HIS A 276 -15.90 0.77 -0.77
CA HIS A 276 -16.25 2.09 -0.25
C HIS A 276 -15.18 2.58 0.73
N ALA A 277 -15.17 3.88 1.01
CA ALA A 277 -14.32 4.41 2.06
C ALA A 277 -14.77 3.95 3.44
N VAL A 278 -13.82 3.86 4.39
CA VAL A 278 -14.08 3.40 5.75
C VAL A 278 -13.30 4.23 6.76
N VAL A 279 -13.92 4.51 7.89
CA VAL A 279 -13.23 4.97 9.10
C VAL A 279 -13.34 3.90 10.17
N MET A 280 -12.20 3.58 10.80
CA MET A 280 -12.19 2.78 12.03
C MET A 280 -11.46 3.49 13.16
N VAL A 281 -12.00 3.35 14.37
CA VAL A 281 -11.34 3.75 15.62
C VAL A 281 -11.43 2.60 16.60
N THR A 282 -10.30 2.26 17.22
CA THR A 282 -10.18 1.20 18.23
C THR A 282 -9.73 1.76 19.56
N GLY A 283 -10.20 1.18 20.67
CA GLY A 283 -9.81 1.63 22.00
C GLY A 283 -10.54 0.94 23.14
N ASP A 284 -10.32 1.43 24.35
CA ASP A 284 -10.86 0.87 25.58
C ASP A 284 -11.97 1.74 26.22
N ASN A 285 -12.27 2.92 25.64
CA ASN A 285 -13.36 3.78 26.07
C ASN A 285 -14.41 3.92 24.96
N LYS A 286 -15.64 3.48 25.22
CA LYS A 286 -16.73 3.41 24.23
C LYS A 286 -17.07 4.77 23.63
N ASP A 287 -17.22 5.79 24.50
CA ASP A 287 -17.67 7.11 24.10
C ASP A 287 -16.59 7.84 23.29
N SER A 288 -15.32 7.74 23.70
CA SER A 288 -14.19 8.27 22.95
C SER A 288 -14.09 7.63 21.57
N VAL A 289 -14.17 6.30 21.49
CA VAL A 289 -14.13 5.55 20.22
C VAL A 289 -15.28 5.97 19.31
N LYS A 290 -16.53 6.03 19.84
CA LYS A 290 -17.71 6.49 19.09
C LYS A 290 -17.52 7.89 18.54
N LEU A 291 -17.28 8.86 19.43
CA LEU A 291 -17.19 10.28 19.09
C LEU A 291 -16.09 10.55 18.04
N LYS A 292 -14.93 9.87 18.18
CA LYS A 292 -13.80 10.09 17.28
C LYS A 292 -13.98 9.40 15.93
N ALA A 293 -14.65 8.25 15.86
CA ALA A 293 -15.00 7.60 14.61
C ALA A 293 -15.99 8.45 13.80
N GLU A 294 -17.07 8.92 14.45
CA GLU A 294 -18.08 9.79 13.83
C GLU A 294 -17.45 11.12 13.36
N TYR A 295 -16.59 11.73 14.16
CA TYR A 295 -15.86 12.96 13.80
C TYR A 295 -15.00 12.79 12.53
N LEU A 296 -14.26 11.69 12.40
CA LEU A 296 -13.44 11.45 11.21
C LEU A 296 -14.31 11.14 9.99
N ALA A 297 -15.39 10.35 10.16
CA ALA A 297 -16.29 9.99 9.07
C ALA A 297 -17.05 11.21 8.54
N GLU A 298 -17.56 12.08 9.41
CA GLU A 298 -18.17 13.35 9.02
C GLU A 298 -17.18 14.28 8.33
N SER A 299 -15.96 14.40 8.88
CA SER A 299 -14.90 15.20 8.26
C SER A 299 -14.57 14.74 6.84
N PHE A 300 -14.60 13.43 6.57
CA PHE A 300 -14.35 12.89 5.23
C PHE A 300 -15.54 13.17 4.30
N TRP A 301 -16.76 12.89 4.76
CA TRP A 301 -17.97 13.15 3.98
C TRP A 301 -18.10 14.60 3.55
N ASP A 302 -17.81 15.55 4.44
CA ASP A 302 -17.98 16.98 4.21
C ASP A 302 -17.00 17.58 3.18
N VAL A 303 -15.90 16.85 2.89
CA VAL A 303 -14.90 17.31 1.91
C VAL A 303 -14.87 16.45 0.64
N ARG A 304 -15.78 15.46 0.48
CA ARG A 304 -15.77 14.48 -0.62
C ARG A 304 -15.72 15.07 -2.03
N ASP A 305 -16.34 16.23 -2.21
CA ASP A 305 -16.44 16.93 -3.51
C ASP A 305 -15.27 17.91 -3.78
N LYS A 306 -14.32 18.01 -2.85
CA LYS A 306 -13.18 18.93 -2.92
C LYS A 306 -11.88 18.23 -3.31
N PHE A 307 -11.89 16.90 -3.46
CA PHE A 307 -10.71 16.16 -3.85
C PHE A 307 -10.35 16.42 -5.31
N GLU A 308 -9.13 16.87 -5.53
CA GLU A 308 -8.57 17.19 -6.84
C GLU A 308 -7.31 16.38 -7.11
N PHE A 309 -6.96 16.23 -8.38
CA PHE A 309 -5.68 15.64 -8.76
C PHE A 309 -4.52 16.55 -8.30
N ILE A 310 -3.40 15.94 -7.92
CA ILE A 310 -2.22 16.65 -7.41
C ILE A 310 -1.51 17.51 -8.48
N ALA A 311 -1.80 17.28 -9.76
CA ALA A 311 -1.27 18.05 -10.88
C ALA A 311 -2.40 18.33 -11.88
N PRO A 312 -2.21 19.29 -12.80
CA PRO A 312 -3.18 19.54 -13.86
C PRO A 312 -3.50 18.26 -14.64
N THR A 313 -4.77 18.08 -14.99
CA THR A 313 -5.24 16.95 -15.80
C THR A 313 -5.76 17.42 -17.14
N ALA A 314 -5.55 16.61 -18.18
CA ALA A 314 -6.14 16.83 -19.51
C ALA A 314 -6.27 15.51 -20.28
N SER A 315 -6.92 15.57 -21.47
CA SER A 315 -6.80 14.50 -22.46
C SER A 315 -5.34 14.34 -22.90
N PHE A 316 -4.97 13.18 -23.40
CA PHE A 316 -3.60 12.93 -23.86
C PHE A 316 -3.17 13.92 -24.96
N ASP A 317 -4.01 14.20 -25.96
CA ASP A 317 -3.71 15.13 -27.05
C ASP A 317 -3.40 16.54 -26.52
N LYS A 318 -4.20 16.99 -25.54
CA LYS A 318 -3.95 18.29 -24.89
C LYS A 318 -2.65 18.28 -24.11
N SER A 319 -2.37 17.21 -23.38
CA SER A 319 -1.14 17.02 -22.60
C SER A 319 0.11 17.03 -23.51
N LEU A 320 0.05 16.27 -24.60
CA LEU A 320 1.14 16.22 -25.58
C LEU A 320 1.34 17.58 -26.28
N SER A 321 0.24 18.26 -26.63
CA SER A 321 0.31 19.60 -27.23
C SER A 321 0.95 20.63 -26.30
N LEU A 322 0.69 20.56 -24.98
CA LEU A 322 1.31 21.43 -23.98
C LEU A 322 2.80 21.11 -23.84
N ALA A 323 3.15 19.84 -23.72
CA ALA A 323 4.55 19.41 -23.64
C ALA A 323 5.39 19.81 -24.86
N LEU A 324 4.82 19.70 -26.07
CA LEU A 324 5.48 20.10 -27.33
C LEU A 324 5.67 21.62 -27.49
N LYS A 325 4.92 22.43 -26.75
CA LYS A 325 5.05 23.89 -26.71
C LYS A 325 5.91 24.38 -25.56
N SER A 326 6.23 23.50 -24.63
CA SER A 326 7.01 23.84 -23.44
C SER A 326 8.49 24.04 -23.79
N ASN A 327 9.11 25.04 -23.14
CA ASN A 327 10.54 25.30 -23.24
C ASN A 327 11.33 24.69 -22.06
N VAL A 328 10.63 24.08 -21.09
CA VAL A 328 11.27 23.42 -19.94
C VAL A 328 11.36 21.92 -20.13
N LYS A 329 12.35 21.28 -19.52
CA LYS A 329 12.60 19.84 -19.63
C LYS A 329 13.16 19.27 -18.33
N PRO A 330 12.79 18.04 -18.00
CA PRO A 330 11.82 17.22 -18.69
C PRO A 330 10.37 17.68 -18.39
N PHE A 331 9.54 17.69 -19.44
CA PHE A 331 8.08 17.76 -19.27
C PHE A 331 7.56 16.33 -19.10
N ILE A 332 6.99 16.01 -17.92
CA ILE A 332 6.51 14.66 -17.64
C ILE A 332 5.01 14.57 -17.93
N ILE A 333 4.60 13.52 -18.64
CA ILE A 333 3.19 13.16 -18.86
C ILE A 333 2.94 11.82 -18.15
N SER A 334 2.08 11.80 -17.14
CA SER A 334 1.56 10.56 -16.58
C SER A 334 0.50 9.97 -17.49
N ASP A 335 0.75 8.78 -18.04
CA ASP A 335 -0.23 7.95 -18.75
C ASP A 335 -0.98 7.11 -17.71
N MET A 336 -2.16 7.63 -17.27
CA MET A 336 -2.75 7.18 -16.02
C MET A 336 -3.61 5.92 -16.13
N GLY A 337 -4.32 5.74 -17.26
CA GLY A 337 -5.37 4.71 -17.36
C GLY A 337 -4.85 3.28 -17.43
N ASP A 338 -3.61 3.09 -17.88
CA ASP A 338 -2.95 1.78 -17.92
C ASP A 338 -1.73 1.71 -16.98
N ASN A 339 -1.86 2.34 -15.80
CA ASN A 339 -0.83 2.36 -14.77
C ASN A 339 -0.61 0.97 -14.17
N PRO A 340 0.57 0.33 -14.36
CA PRO A 340 0.88 -0.99 -13.83
C PRO A 340 1.07 -1.02 -12.30
N THR A 341 1.11 0.14 -11.63
CA THR A 341 1.19 0.23 -10.17
C THR A 341 -0.14 0.45 -9.48
N ALA A 342 -1.23 0.51 -10.26
CA ALA A 342 -2.58 0.58 -9.74
C ALA A 342 -3.49 -0.55 -10.28
N GLY A 343 -2.93 -1.54 -11.02
CA GLY A 343 -3.68 -2.68 -11.54
C GLY A 343 -3.90 -2.70 -13.06
N GLY A 344 -3.38 -1.70 -13.79
CA GLY A 344 -3.40 -1.70 -15.26
C GLY A 344 -2.59 -2.87 -15.85
N ALA A 345 -3.02 -3.33 -17.04
CA ALA A 345 -2.33 -4.40 -17.77
C ALA A 345 -0.90 -4.00 -18.16
N GLY A 346 -0.64 -2.70 -18.29
CA GLY A 346 0.66 -2.14 -18.69
C GLY A 346 0.97 -2.30 -20.18
N ASP A 347 0.07 -2.88 -20.95
CA ASP A 347 0.28 -3.19 -22.37
C ASP A 347 -0.70 -2.51 -23.33
N VAL A 348 -1.58 -1.63 -22.83
CA VAL A 348 -2.45 -0.82 -23.67
C VAL A 348 -1.60 0.06 -24.60
N THR A 349 -1.84 -0.06 -25.90
CA THR A 349 -1.06 0.60 -26.96
C THR A 349 -1.57 1.99 -27.30
N TRP A 350 -2.74 2.38 -26.79
CA TRP A 350 -3.46 3.60 -27.21
C TRP A 350 -2.58 4.86 -27.15
N THR A 351 -1.93 5.13 -26.03
CA THR A 351 -1.09 6.32 -25.83
C THR A 351 0.11 6.33 -26.78
N LEU A 352 0.80 5.20 -26.93
CA LEU A 352 1.93 5.09 -27.85
C LEU A 352 1.49 5.26 -29.31
N ASN A 353 0.32 4.76 -29.67
CA ASN A 353 -0.26 4.92 -31.00
C ASN A 353 -0.51 6.40 -31.32
N GLU A 354 -1.05 7.17 -30.38
CA GLU A 354 -1.24 8.63 -30.55
C GLU A 354 0.11 9.37 -30.68
N ILE A 355 1.14 8.97 -29.94
CA ILE A 355 2.49 9.53 -30.10
C ILE A 355 3.04 9.24 -31.50
N LEU A 356 2.92 8.02 -31.99
CA LEU A 356 3.44 7.59 -33.28
C LEU A 356 2.77 8.27 -34.49
N LYS A 357 1.56 8.77 -34.34
CA LYS A 357 0.84 9.56 -35.36
C LYS A 357 1.40 10.98 -35.51
N ASN A 358 2.13 11.49 -34.52
CA ASN A 358 2.59 12.86 -34.50
C ASN A 358 3.87 13.03 -35.34
N ASP A 359 3.80 13.85 -36.40
CA ASP A 359 4.87 14.07 -37.37
C ASP A 359 6.14 14.66 -36.75
N LYS A 360 6.03 15.40 -35.64
CA LYS A 360 7.18 16.02 -34.96
C LYS A 360 8.22 15.03 -34.46
N PHE A 361 7.83 13.76 -34.29
CA PHE A 361 8.73 12.72 -33.81
C PHE A 361 9.33 11.84 -34.92
N LYS A 362 8.96 12.08 -36.19
CA LYS A 362 9.46 11.27 -37.33
C LYS A 362 10.95 11.51 -37.60
N ASP A 363 11.41 12.73 -37.41
CA ASP A 363 12.80 13.12 -37.66
C ASP A 363 13.67 12.90 -36.41
N LYS A 364 14.96 12.60 -36.63
CA LYS A 364 15.92 12.41 -35.53
C LYS A 364 16.17 13.68 -34.74
N ASP A 365 16.07 14.84 -35.40
CA ASP A 365 16.30 16.16 -34.81
C ASP A 365 15.00 16.76 -34.19
N GLY A 366 13.91 16.00 -34.16
CA GLY A 366 12.68 16.37 -33.48
C GLY A 366 12.86 16.41 -31.95
N PRO A 367 11.83 16.88 -31.22
CA PRO A 367 11.86 16.89 -29.75
C PRO A 367 12.01 15.47 -29.22
N SER A 368 12.99 15.26 -28.33
CA SER A 368 13.21 13.95 -27.73
C SER A 368 12.06 13.53 -26.83
N LEU A 369 11.54 12.32 -27.03
CA LEU A 369 10.52 11.73 -26.15
C LEU A 369 10.94 10.33 -25.74
N ILE A 370 10.87 10.06 -24.42
CA ILE A 370 11.03 8.73 -23.85
C ILE A 370 9.63 8.20 -23.48
N TYR A 371 9.27 7.01 -23.98
CA TYR A 371 8.04 6.31 -23.61
C TYR A 371 8.35 5.08 -22.75
N ALA A 372 7.82 5.01 -21.54
CA ALA A 372 8.09 3.97 -20.56
C ALA A 372 6.79 3.42 -19.93
N SER A 373 6.41 2.21 -20.27
CA SER A 373 6.99 1.23 -21.19
C SER A 373 5.87 0.39 -21.84
N ILE A 374 6.22 -0.59 -22.66
CA ILE A 374 5.25 -1.50 -23.25
C ILE A 374 5.83 -2.91 -23.42
N PRO A 375 5.13 -3.99 -23.05
CA PRO A 375 5.54 -5.36 -23.33
C PRO A 375 5.60 -5.66 -24.83
N GLY A 376 6.60 -6.44 -25.24
CA GLY A 376 6.77 -6.86 -26.64
C GLY A 376 7.77 -8.02 -26.74
N PRO A 377 7.47 -9.21 -26.20
CA PRO A 377 8.41 -10.32 -26.11
C PRO A 377 8.93 -10.78 -27.49
N GLN A 378 8.09 -10.72 -28.53
CA GLN A 378 8.52 -11.08 -29.89
C GLN A 378 9.55 -10.09 -30.45
N LEU A 379 9.37 -8.79 -30.23
CA LEU A 379 10.32 -7.77 -30.68
C LEU A 379 11.65 -7.89 -29.91
N ILE A 380 11.58 -8.17 -28.61
CA ILE A 380 12.76 -8.40 -27.76
C ILE A 380 13.58 -9.58 -28.26
N SER A 381 12.96 -10.71 -28.62
CA SER A 381 13.66 -11.88 -29.16
C SER A 381 14.44 -11.52 -30.41
N LYS A 382 13.83 -10.74 -31.33
CA LYS A 382 14.50 -10.24 -32.53
C LYS A 382 15.62 -9.26 -32.22
N ALA A 383 15.44 -8.40 -31.21
CA ALA A 383 16.47 -7.43 -30.80
C ALA A 383 17.70 -8.12 -30.19
N ILE A 384 17.48 -9.19 -29.40
CA ILE A 384 18.56 -10.01 -28.84
C ILE A 384 19.32 -10.74 -29.94
N GLU A 385 18.62 -11.32 -30.92
CA GLU A 385 19.22 -12.03 -32.04
C GLU A 385 20.10 -11.12 -32.89
N LYS A 386 19.60 -9.91 -33.23
CA LYS A 386 20.27 -9.01 -34.15
C LYS A 386 21.30 -8.07 -33.49
N GLY A 387 21.14 -7.83 -32.19
CA GLY A 387 22.06 -6.98 -31.42
C GLY A 387 21.80 -5.47 -31.53
N VAL A 388 22.53 -4.70 -30.70
CA VAL A 388 22.50 -3.25 -30.67
C VAL A 388 22.98 -2.68 -32.01
N GLY A 389 22.36 -1.57 -32.46
CA GLY A 389 22.59 -0.92 -33.74
C GLY A 389 21.77 -1.48 -34.90
N SER A 390 21.15 -2.65 -34.75
CA SER A 390 20.38 -3.29 -35.81
C SER A 390 18.96 -2.70 -35.93
N LYS A 391 18.42 -2.81 -37.15
CA LYS A 391 17.00 -2.51 -37.42
C LYS A 391 16.16 -3.73 -37.16
N VAL A 392 15.11 -3.57 -36.31
CA VAL A 392 14.17 -4.62 -35.96
C VAL A 392 12.74 -4.19 -36.24
N LYS A 393 11.86 -5.18 -36.42
CA LYS A 393 10.42 -4.98 -36.64
C LYS A 393 9.65 -6.10 -35.97
N GLY A 394 8.63 -5.76 -35.16
CA GLY A 394 7.78 -6.73 -34.47
C GLY A 394 6.58 -6.09 -33.81
N PHE A 395 5.61 -6.90 -33.43
CA PHE A 395 4.45 -6.47 -32.66
C PHE A 395 4.82 -6.23 -31.19
N ILE A 396 4.17 -5.21 -30.59
CA ILE A 396 4.28 -4.84 -29.19
C ILE A 396 2.91 -4.46 -28.63
N GLY A 397 2.69 -4.73 -27.33
CA GLY A 397 1.50 -4.38 -26.57
C GLY A 397 0.22 -5.08 -27.01
N ALA A 398 -0.83 -4.81 -26.28
CA ALA A 398 -2.20 -5.31 -26.51
C ALA A 398 -2.30 -6.85 -26.65
N GLU A 399 -1.45 -7.59 -25.94
CA GLU A 399 -1.60 -9.03 -25.79
C GLU A 399 -2.60 -9.37 -24.67
N VAL A 400 -2.71 -8.51 -23.67
CA VAL A 400 -3.59 -8.65 -22.52
C VAL A 400 -4.80 -7.73 -22.65
N ASP A 401 -4.59 -6.43 -22.94
CA ASP A 401 -5.67 -5.45 -23.05
C ASP A 401 -5.67 -4.77 -24.43
N ASP A 402 -6.42 -5.35 -25.36
CA ASP A 402 -6.60 -4.87 -26.74
C ASP A 402 -7.86 -4.01 -26.93
N ARG A 403 -8.64 -3.76 -25.88
CA ARG A 403 -9.95 -3.08 -25.93
C ARG A 403 -9.87 -1.65 -26.44
N TYR A 404 -8.74 -0.97 -26.26
CA TYR A 404 -8.59 0.46 -26.57
C TYR A 404 -7.79 0.71 -27.85
N SER A 405 -6.92 -0.20 -28.26
CA SER A 405 -6.11 -0.11 -29.47
C SER A 405 -5.45 -1.45 -29.79
N PRO A 406 -5.30 -1.84 -31.07
CA PRO A 406 -4.67 -3.11 -31.44
C PRO A 406 -3.16 -3.10 -31.17
N PRO A 407 -2.47 -4.26 -31.22
CA PRO A 407 -1.02 -4.33 -31.17
C PRO A 407 -0.32 -3.44 -32.22
N ILE A 408 0.77 -2.81 -31.83
CA ILE A 408 1.55 -1.93 -32.72
C ILE A 408 2.64 -2.72 -33.41
N LEU A 409 2.72 -2.66 -34.73
CA LEU A 409 3.89 -3.12 -35.50
C LEU A 409 4.98 -2.04 -35.44
N LEU A 410 5.85 -2.16 -34.44
CA LEU A 410 6.97 -1.22 -34.22
C LEU A 410 8.16 -1.60 -35.10
N GLU A 411 8.72 -0.62 -35.81
CA GLU A 411 9.98 -0.74 -36.54
C GLU A 411 10.93 0.36 -36.10
N GLY A 412 12.18 0.02 -35.75
CA GLY A 412 13.16 0.98 -35.28
C GLY A 412 14.57 0.36 -35.10
N ILE A 413 15.48 1.14 -34.54
CA ILE A 413 16.86 0.74 -34.26
C ILE A 413 17.02 0.35 -32.79
N VAL A 414 17.63 -0.77 -32.53
CA VAL A 414 17.98 -1.22 -31.17
C VAL A 414 19.09 -0.32 -30.61
N LYS A 415 18.81 0.42 -29.55
CA LYS A 415 19.78 1.32 -28.89
C LYS A 415 20.46 0.67 -27.70
N SER A 416 19.74 -0.09 -26.92
CA SER A 416 20.28 -0.83 -25.77
C SER A 416 19.47 -2.08 -25.49
N ILE A 417 20.12 -3.05 -24.84
CA ILE A 417 19.53 -4.30 -24.36
C ILE A 417 20.03 -4.54 -22.94
N LYS A 418 19.12 -4.66 -21.98
CA LYS A 418 19.42 -5.00 -20.59
C LYS A 418 18.67 -6.27 -20.19
N LYS A 419 19.39 -7.22 -19.59
CA LYS A 419 18.83 -8.51 -19.10
C LYS A 419 18.86 -8.57 -17.57
N GLY A 420 18.01 -9.39 -16.99
CA GLY A 420 18.05 -9.73 -15.57
C GLY A 420 17.24 -8.80 -14.66
N ASP A 421 16.40 -7.92 -15.21
CA ASP A 421 15.46 -7.16 -14.39
C ASP A 421 14.46 -8.08 -13.68
N VAL A 422 14.14 -7.79 -12.43
CA VAL A 422 13.25 -8.63 -11.60
C VAL A 422 11.85 -8.73 -12.19
N HIS A 423 11.32 -7.63 -12.74
CA HIS A 423 9.97 -7.56 -13.31
C HIS A 423 9.98 -7.71 -14.82
N ALA A 424 10.67 -6.84 -15.53
CA ALA A 424 10.71 -6.83 -16.99
C ALA A 424 11.43 -8.03 -17.61
N LYS A 425 12.31 -8.75 -16.88
CA LYS A 425 13.23 -9.80 -17.34
C LYS A 425 14.26 -9.27 -18.35
N THR A 426 13.83 -8.83 -19.51
CA THR A 426 14.65 -8.15 -20.52
C THR A 426 13.99 -6.86 -20.95
N GLU A 427 14.80 -5.83 -21.11
CA GLU A 427 14.40 -4.47 -21.51
C GLU A 427 15.21 -4.08 -22.75
N VAL A 428 14.57 -3.45 -23.72
CA VAL A 428 15.19 -2.99 -24.97
C VAL A 428 14.73 -1.59 -25.27
N VAL A 429 15.64 -0.69 -25.63
CA VAL A 429 15.28 0.63 -26.16
C VAL A 429 15.25 0.58 -27.68
N ILE A 430 14.11 0.91 -28.25
CA ILE A 430 13.92 1.04 -29.70
C ILE A 430 13.83 2.53 -30.06
N GLN A 431 14.76 2.99 -30.90
CA GLN A 431 14.78 4.33 -31.45
C GLN A 431 13.97 4.39 -32.75
N LYS A 432 13.01 5.32 -32.83
CA LYS A 432 12.25 5.63 -34.04
C LYS A 432 12.10 7.16 -34.17
N GLY A 433 12.83 7.77 -35.15
CA GLY A 433 12.92 9.23 -35.21
C GLY A 433 13.56 9.78 -33.93
N SER A 434 12.91 10.75 -33.28
CA SER A 434 13.32 11.30 -31.98
C SER A 434 12.72 10.55 -30.76
N LEU A 435 11.94 9.46 -30.99
CA LEU A 435 11.35 8.65 -29.94
C LEU A 435 12.32 7.59 -29.43
N SER A 436 12.45 7.45 -28.11
CA SER A 436 13.06 6.31 -27.43
C SER A 436 11.95 5.51 -26.74
N ILE A 437 11.63 4.33 -27.25
CA ILE A 437 10.54 3.48 -26.76
C ILE A 437 11.15 2.32 -25.99
N ILE A 438 10.81 2.22 -24.70
CA ILE A 438 11.23 1.11 -23.86
C ILE A 438 10.25 -0.04 -24.08
N VAL A 439 10.78 -1.15 -24.63
CA VAL A 439 10.04 -2.40 -24.83
C VAL A 439 10.52 -3.42 -23.80
N THR A 440 9.61 -4.07 -23.12
CA THR A 440 9.89 -5.01 -22.03
C THR A 440 9.42 -6.42 -22.38
N GLN A 441 10.05 -7.45 -21.81
CA GLN A 441 9.61 -8.82 -22.00
C GLN A 441 8.34 -9.12 -21.18
N LYS A 442 8.26 -8.56 -19.96
CA LYS A 442 7.07 -8.52 -19.10
C LYS A 442 6.82 -7.08 -18.66
N ARG A 443 5.59 -6.77 -18.25
CA ARG A 443 5.25 -5.43 -17.73
C ARG A 443 6.12 -5.03 -16.55
N LYS A 444 6.51 -3.74 -16.50
CA LYS A 444 7.30 -3.15 -15.43
C LYS A 444 6.90 -1.69 -15.25
N PRO A 445 6.71 -1.20 -14.01
CA PRO A 445 6.63 0.22 -13.71
C PRO A 445 8.02 0.86 -13.76
N TYR A 446 8.09 2.11 -14.26
CA TYR A 446 9.32 2.91 -14.32
C TYR A 446 9.25 4.04 -13.31
N HIS A 447 9.88 3.86 -12.17
CA HIS A 447 9.76 4.74 -11.01
C HIS A 447 11.05 5.51 -10.69
N TYR A 448 12.20 4.91 -10.98
CA TYR A 448 13.50 5.41 -10.54
C TYR A 448 14.31 5.91 -11.72
N ILE A 449 15.12 6.95 -11.50
CA ILE A 449 16.05 7.46 -12.52
C ILE A 449 16.95 6.34 -13.03
N LYS A 450 17.34 5.42 -12.13
CA LYS A 450 18.14 4.25 -12.47
C LYS A 450 17.48 3.33 -13.49
N ASP A 451 16.16 3.23 -13.53
CA ASP A 451 15.43 2.41 -14.52
C ASP A 451 15.72 2.88 -15.95
N PHE A 452 15.97 4.17 -16.12
CA PHE A 452 16.26 4.80 -17.41
C PHE A 452 17.76 4.85 -17.70
N THR A 453 18.59 5.25 -16.73
CA THR A 453 20.05 5.39 -16.93
C THR A 453 20.71 4.04 -17.19
N ASP A 454 20.23 2.96 -16.61
CA ASP A 454 20.69 1.59 -16.91
C ASP A 454 20.42 1.18 -18.38
N LEU A 455 19.50 1.86 -19.05
CA LEU A 455 19.18 1.69 -20.46
C LEU A 455 19.88 2.71 -21.36
N GLY A 456 20.74 3.57 -20.80
CA GLY A 456 21.42 4.64 -21.51
C GLY A 456 20.52 5.81 -21.88
N LEU A 457 19.42 6.02 -21.16
CA LEU A 457 18.46 7.12 -21.36
C LEU A 457 18.68 8.22 -20.32
N ASP A 458 18.80 9.46 -20.79
CA ASP A 458 18.89 10.65 -19.93
C ASP A 458 17.52 11.34 -19.83
N VAL A 459 16.77 10.99 -18.79
CA VAL A 459 15.43 11.55 -18.56
C VAL A 459 15.46 13.02 -18.21
N SER A 460 16.54 13.51 -17.55
CA SER A 460 16.64 14.90 -17.10
C SER A 460 16.83 15.87 -18.27
N ASN A 461 17.42 15.41 -19.38
CA ASN A 461 17.66 16.20 -20.59
C ASN A 461 16.69 15.88 -21.73
N SER A 462 15.78 14.92 -21.58
CA SER A 462 14.71 14.65 -22.54
C SER A 462 13.68 15.79 -22.54
N ASN A 463 13.17 16.16 -23.73
CA ASN A 463 12.11 17.17 -23.80
C ASN A 463 10.83 16.65 -23.13
N ILE A 464 10.45 15.39 -23.40
CA ILE A 464 9.22 14.80 -22.92
C ILE A 464 9.52 13.41 -22.36
N LEU A 465 8.97 13.11 -21.18
CA LEU A 465 8.93 11.77 -20.59
C LEU A 465 7.47 11.35 -20.43
N VAL A 466 7.06 10.28 -21.08
CA VAL A 466 5.75 9.65 -20.88
C VAL A 466 5.93 8.38 -20.06
N VAL A 467 5.29 8.32 -18.88
CA VAL A 467 5.38 7.20 -17.96
C VAL A 467 3.98 6.69 -17.61
N LYS A 468 3.78 5.38 -17.65
CA LYS A 468 2.56 4.74 -17.14
C LYS A 468 2.56 4.75 -15.62
N ILE A 469 2.03 5.82 -15.03
CA ILE A 469 2.00 6.08 -13.59
C ILE A 469 0.83 7.02 -13.26
N GLY A 470 0.36 6.99 -12.03
CA GLY A 470 -0.54 8.01 -11.51
C GLY A 470 0.22 9.26 -11.06
N TYR A 471 0.29 9.53 -9.76
CA TYR A 471 1.15 10.59 -9.22
C TYR A 471 2.62 10.17 -9.23
N LEU A 472 3.51 11.15 -9.46
CA LEU A 472 4.95 10.89 -9.55
C LEU A 472 5.52 10.48 -8.18
N VAL A 473 6.33 9.42 -8.20
CA VAL A 473 7.18 9.05 -7.07
C VAL A 473 8.25 10.11 -6.81
N PRO A 474 8.87 10.17 -5.61
CA PRO A 474 9.78 11.26 -5.24
C PRO A 474 10.90 11.55 -6.25
N GLU A 475 11.53 10.53 -6.82
CA GLU A 475 12.63 10.74 -7.77
C GLU A 475 12.16 11.44 -9.05
N LEU A 476 11.09 10.98 -9.68
CA LEU A 476 10.53 11.61 -10.88
C LEU A 476 9.91 12.98 -10.56
N TYR A 477 9.29 13.10 -9.39
CA TYR A 477 8.75 14.38 -8.92
C TYR A 477 9.84 15.44 -8.77
N ASN A 478 11.02 15.09 -8.29
CA ASN A 478 12.12 16.03 -8.04
C ASN A 478 12.81 16.50 -9.33
N ILE A 479 12.86 15.66 -10.38
CA ILE A 479 13.50 16.05 -11.65
C ILE A 479 12.58 16.76 -12.62
N ARG A 480 11.24 16.72 -12.41
CA ARG A 480 10.30 17.37 -13.33
C ARG A 480 10.53 18.87 -13.41
N ALA A 481 10.60 19.41 -14.61
CA ALA A 481 10.50 20.85 -14.83
C ALA A 481 9.02 21.27 -14.93
N ASP A 482 8.18 20.40 -15.53
CA ASP A 482 6.73 20.52 -15.56
C ASP A 482 6.07 19.13 -15.60
N TRP A 483 4.78 19.05 -15.25
CA TRP A 483 4.09 17.78 -15.15
C TRP A 483 2.58 17.93 -15.40
N ILE A 484 2.02 17.00 -16.17
CA ILE A 484 0.58 16.87 -16.42
C ILE A 484 0.13 15.41 -16.31
N MET A 485 -1.06 15.21 -15.77
CA MET A 485 -1.70 13.90 -15.62
C MET A 485 -2.68 13.69 -16.77
N ALA A 486 -2.36 12.80 -17.73
CA ALA A 486 -3.21 12.51 -18.88
C ALA A 486 -4.26 11.46 -18.52
N LEU A 487 -5.56 11.82 -18.67
CA LEU A 487 -6.70 10.93 -18.45
C LEU A 487 -6.87 10.00 -19.65
N THR A 488 -6.05 8.97 -19.73
CA THR A 488 -6.02 7.97 -20.79
C THR A 488 -6.94 6.79 -20.48
N PRO A 489 -7.38 6.01 -21.47
CA PRO A 489 -8.15 4.80 -21.23
C PRO A 489 -7.28 3.66 -20.71
N GLY A 490 -7.86 2.75 -19.92
CA GLY A 490 -7.21 1.54 -19.42
C GLY A 490 -7.98 0.89 -18.28
N GLY A 491 -7.42 -0.18 -17.74
CA GLY A 491 -8.01 -0.96 -16.64
C GLY A 491 -8.07 -0.22 -15.30
N VAL A 492 -7.40 0.95 -15.20
CA VAL A 492 -7.42 1.83 -14.02
C VAL A 492 -7.71 3.27 -14.42
N ASP A 493 -8.73 3.43 -15.26
CA ASP A 493 -9.21 4.74 -15.71
C ASP A 493 -9.50 5.64 -14.51
N GLN A 494 -8.91 6.83 -14.51
CA GLN A 494 -9.05 7.80 -13.42
C GLN A 494 -10.37 8.56 -13.44
N ASP A 495 -11.05 8.59 -14.57
CA ASP A 495 -12.44 9.03 -14.66
C ASP A 495 -13.37 7.86 -14.34
N ILE A 496 -13.46 7.56 -13.03
CA ILE A 496 -14.20 6.38 -12.54
C ILE A 496 -15.71 6.42 -12.89
N GLU A 497 -16.27 7.60 -13.25
CA GLU A 497 -17.66 7.71 -13.72
C GLU A 497 -17.84 7.04 -15.10
N ARG A 498 -16.76 6.81 -15.87
CA ARG A 498 -16.78 6.09 -17.14
C ARG A 498 -16.72 4.56 -16.99
N LEU A 499 -16.35 4.07 -15.81
CA LEU A 499 -16.27 2.64 -15.55
C LEU A 499 -17.66 2.04 -15.33
N ASP A 500 -17.89 0.85 -15.88
CA ASP A 500 -19.20 0.19 -15.87
C ASP A 500 -19.38 -0.65 -14.59
N TYR A 501 -19.53 0.02 -13.45
CA TYR A 501 -19.78 -0.66 -12.18
C TYR A 501 -21.14 -1.36 -12.15
N LYS A 502 -21.16 -2.63 -11.78
CA LYS A 502 -22.35 -3.50 -11.66
C LYS A 502 -22.62 -3.96 -10.23
N ARG A 503 -21.59 -4.03 -9.37
CA ARG A 503 -21.63 -4.76 -8.09
C ARG A 503 -21.44 -3.87 -6.87
N ILE A 504 -20.90 -2.66 -7.01
CA ILE A 504 -20.77 -1.73 -5.89
C ILE A 504 -22.15 -1.41 -5.28
N ASN A 505 -22.18 -1.21 -3.96
CA ASN A 505 -23.40 -0.77 -3.29
C ASN A 505 -23.72 0.70 -3.66
N ARG A 506 -24.96 0.95 -4.09
CA ARG A 506 -25.44 2.30 -4.42
C ARG A 506 -26.40 2.82 -3.32
N PRO A 507 -26.52 4.14 -3.09
CA PRO A 507 -25.84 5.22 -3.81
C PRO A 507 -24.37 5.39 -3.40
N MET A 508 -23.52 5.82 -4.34
CA MET A 508 -22.06 5.96 -4.18
C MET A 508 -21.56 7.26 -4.85
N PHE A 509 -20.87 8.12 -4.11
CA PHE A 509 -20.21 9.29 -4.70
C PHE A 509 -18.92 8.85 -5.44
N PRO A 510 -18.59 9.39 -6.63
CA PRO A 510 -19.23 10.50 -7.33
C PRO A 510 -20.35 10.09 -8.31
N MET A 511 -20.61 8.77 -8.51
CA MET A 511 -21.58 8.28 -9.49
C MET A 511 -23.00 8.76 -9.19
N ASP A 512 -23.35 8.93 -7.92
CA ASP A 512 -24.63 9.45 -7.46
C ASP A 512 -24.45 10.85 -6.85
N LYS A 513 -24.58 11.92 -7.66
CA LYS A 513 -24.23 13.29 -7.24
C LYS A 513 -25.18 13.90 -6.19
N ASN A 514 -26.47 13.56 -6.23
CA ASN A 514 -27.50 14.13 -5.37
C ASN A 514 -27.83 13.23 -4.16
N MET A 515 -26.79 12.69 -3.52
CA MET A 515 -26.96 11.82 -2.36
C MET A 515 -27.41 12.60 -1.11
N LYS A 516 -28.36 12.03 -0.38
CA LYS A 516 -28.58 12.45 1.01
C LYS A 516 -27.37 12.07 1.87
N LYS A 517 -27.13 12.86 2.93
CA LYS A 517 -26.08 12.49 3.91
C LYS A 517 -26.37 11.08 4.43
N PRO A 518 -25.41 10.14 4.32
CA PRO A 518 -25.60 8.78 4.81
C PRO A 518 -25.62 8.74 6.34
N ASP A 519 -26.04 7.63 6.90
CA ASP A 519 -25.87 7.36 8.33
C ASP A 519 -24.38 7.06 8.62
N LEU A 520 -23.71 8.02 9.27
CA LEU A 520 -22.31 7.93 9.70
C LEU A 520 -22.17 7.60 11.19
N SER A 521 -23.22 7.04 11.81
CA SER A 521 -23.16 6.58 13.18
C SER A 521 -22.19 5.41 13.33
N ALA A 522 -21.46 5.39 14.44
CA ALA A 522 -20.50 4.34 14.73
C ALA A 522 -21.19 2.97 14.91
N ARG A 523 -20.82 2.00 14.09
CA ARG A 523 -21.22 0.61 14.20
C ARG A 523 -20.14 -0.13 14.97
N PHE A 524 -20.46 -0.55 16.20
CA PHE A 524 -19.50 -1.30 17.00
C PHE A 524 -19.39 -2.73 16.48
N VAL A 525 -18.17 -3.09 16.14
CA VAL A 525 -17.84 -4.45 15.71
C VAL A 525 -17.84 -5.37 16.93
N PRO A 526 -18.58 -6.46 16.94
CA PRO A 526 -18.56 -7.43 18.04
C PRO A 526 -17.14 -7.92 18.28
N LEU A 527 -16.76 -8.08 19.53
CA LEU A 527 -15.57 -8.83 19.88
C LEU A 527 -15.76 -10.30 19.50
N SER A 528 -14.68 -10.99 19.18
CA SER A 528 -14.72 -12.41 18.76
C SER A 528 -15.31 -13.37 19.81
N ASP A 529 -15.70 -12.86 20.97
CA ASP A 529 -16.25 -13.62 22.11
C ASP A 529 -17.77 -13.46 22.27
N GLN A 530 -18.44 -12.65 21.40
CA GLN A 530 -19.91 -12.44 21.43
C GLN A 530 -20.62 -13.17 20.30
#